data_5334d0aa79b980d6554197233b248b0f
#
_entry.id   5334d0aa79b980d6554197233b248b0f
#
_cell.length_a   1.000
_cell.length_b   1.000
_cell.length_c   1.000
_cell.angle_alpha   90.00
_cell.angle_beta   90.00
_cell.angle_gamma   90.00
#
_symmetry.space_group_name_H-M   'P 1'
#
loop_
_entity.id
_entity.type
_entity.pdbx_description
1 polymer ?
#
loop_
_entity_poly.entity_id
_entity_poly.type
_entity_poly.pdbx_seq_one_letter_code
_entity_poly.pdbx_strand_id
1 'polypeptide(L)'
;MLMINGNAITPTKMTNENANTPKNETHTWLEPGAWRKPCIGHVTMVANARQALFGKLTHNGSEAVIEKTPIGWALINQQRRLLELCPEVKILADKVMPDHHHMVLQVQRTMPRSIRQVVRGYMQGCKEEARKLGFTENLYDGPPFYRVLTHKGQLHAMIEYVKANTERAWQRRQNPDLFRMHRQTEVCGLQFTSLGNHFLLDWPERQLVEMSREASNAQIEERLQSVLAVAHNGAVTYTAAISKGEQKIARMVREQGFPLVVLLNDGFPKEGSPHERFYKPGGVYFEACSKGRLLMMEPNGSAFVNPVVMKATEETLLRKAEAKHYSYSPIPVESQRYRFVALNEIGRLLVER
;
A
#
# COMPACT_ATOMS: atom_id res chain seq x y z
N MET A 1 7.81 31.64 14.88
CA MET A 1 8.48 30.43 15.40
C MET A 1 7.42 29.33 15.53
N LEU A 2 7.20 28.57 14.48
CA LEU A 2 6.20 27.50 14.41
C LEU A 2 6.95 26.18 14.27
N MET A 3 6.93 25.39 15.34
CA MET A 3 7.51 24.02 15.33
C MET A 3 6.57 23.08 14.59
N ILE A 4 7.06 22.49 13.51
CA ILE A 4 6.39 21.41 12.78
C ILE A 4 6.97 20.10 13.31
N ASN A 5 6.22 19.44 14.18
CA ASN A 5 6.53 18.06 14.61
C ASN A 5 6.25 17.09 13.46
N GLY A 6 7.30 16.74 12.73
CA GLY A 6 7.28 15.68 11.73
C GLY A 6 7.44 14.32 12.40
N ASN A 7 6.35 13.60 12.62
CA ASN A 7 6.42 12.18 12.95
C ASN A 7 6.87 11.39 11.72
N ALA A 8 8.09 10.89 11.79
CA ALA A 8 8.67 9.98 10.81
C ALA A 8 7.83 8.68 10.76
N ILE A 9 7.28 8.38 9.60
CA ILE A 9 6.68 7.08 9.30
C ILE A 9 7.82 6.09 9.15
N THR A 10 7.99 5.22 10.12
CA THR A 10 8.96 4.11 10.07
C THR A 10 8.58 3.15 8.95
N PRO A 11 9.50 2.68 8.09
CA PRO A 11 9.20 1.77 6.99
C PRO A 11 8.96 0.33 7.43
N THR A 12 8.98 0.05 8.71
CA THR A 12 8.70 -1.28 9.26
C THR A 12 7.26 -1.73 9.00
N LYS A 13 6.43 -0.88 8.42
CA LYS A 13 5.09 -1.21 7.92
C LYS A 13 4.83 -0.45 6.62
N MET A 14 5.48 -0.84 5.53
CA MET A 14 4.83 -0.77 4.22
C MET A 14 3.70 -1.81 4.20
N THR A 15 2.96 -1.87 5.27
CA THR A 15 1.71 -2.59 5.30
C THR A 15 0.80 -1.83 4.38
N ASN A 16 0.41 -2.48 3.32
CA ASN A 16 -0.84 -2.19 2.67
C ASN A 16 -1.84 -1.83 3.76
N GLU A 17 -2.11 -0.55 3.96
CA GLU A 17 -3.13 -0.12 4.92
C GLU A 17 -4.51 -0.71 4.56
N ASN A 18 -4.59 -1.43 3.43
CA ASN A 18 -5.72 -2.22 2.99
C ASN A 18 -5.56 -3.75 3.15
N ALA A 19 -4.36 -4.27 3.52
CA ALA A 19 -4.10 -5.71 3.60
C ALA A 19 -3.80 -6.23 5.00
N ASN A 20 -3.47 -5.37 5.95
CA ASN A 20 -3.23 -5.77 7.34
C ASN A 20 -4.27 -5.13 8.27
N THR A 21 -5.43 -5.73 8.32
CA THR A 21 -6.13 -5.81 9.59
C THR A 21 -5.58 -7.07 10.27
N PRO A 22 -4.76 -6.96 11.34
CA PRO A 22 -4.47 -8.10 12.18
C PRO A 22 -5.81 -8.66 12.64
N LYS A 23 -5.98 -9.98 12.57
CA LYS A 23 -7.23 -10.65 12.99
C LYS A 23 -7.67 -10.32 14.43
N ASN A 24 -6.81 -9.64 15.21
CA ASN A 24 -7.05 -9.26 16.60
C ASN A 24 -7.23 -7.74 16.86
N GLU A 25 -6.95 -6.84 15.91
CA GLU A 25 -7.17 -5.40 16.12
C GLU A 25 -8.54 -4.89 15.65
N THR A 26 -9.35 -5.76 15.04
CA THR A 26 -10.68 -5.41 14.54
C THR A 26 -11.70 -5.14 15.65
N HIS A 27 -11.37 -5.38 16.90
CA HIS A 27 -12.36 -5.42 17.97
C HIS A 27 -12.35 -4.26 18.96
N THR A 28 -11.22 -3.58 19.21
CA THR A 28 -11.10 -2.62 20.30
C THR A 28 -11.82 -1.28 20.07
N TRP A 29 -11.96 -0.83 18.83
CA TRP A 29 -12.70 0.40 18.49
C TRP A 29 -14.12 0.14 17.97
N LEU A 30 -14.59 -1.08 18.17
CA LEU A 30 -15.92 -1.54 17.86
C LEU A 30 -16.79 -1.71 19.10
N GLU A 31 -16.38 -1.14 20.23
CA GLU A 31 -17.17 -1.13 21.45
C GLU A 31 -18.61 -0.68 21.19
N PRO A 32 -19.60 -1.37 21.77
CA PRO A 32 -21.00 -0.96 21.65
C PRO A 32 -21.15 0.50 22.08
N GLY A 33 -21.45 1.40 21.14
CA GLY A 33 -21.61 2.82 21.42
C GLY A 33 -20.52 3.73 20.88
N ALA A 34 -19.29 3.25 20.60
CA ALA A 34 -18.22 4.07 20.03
C ALA A 34 -18.63 4.76 18.71
N TRP A 35 -19.42 4.09 17.88
CA TRP A 35 -19.91 4.54 16.59
C TRP A 35 -21.24 5.32 16.65
N ARG A 36 -21.69 5.71 17.82
CA ARG A 36 -22.83 6.62 18.00
C ARG A 36 -22.40 8.07 18.20
N LYS A 37 -21.13 8.28 18.59
CA LYS A 37 -20.54 9.61 18.83
C LYS A 37 -19.95 10.18 17.54
N PRO A 38 -19.69 11.50 17.49
CA PRO A 38 -19.00 12.12 16.37
C PRO A 38 -17.71 11.40 16.00
N CYS A 39 -17.63 10.95 14.76
CA CYS A 39 -16.46 10.24 14.22
C CYS A 39 -16.47 10.28 12.69
N ILE A 40 -15.35 9.95 12.07
CA ILE A 40 -15.24 9.77 10.63
C ILE A 40 -14.75 8.34 10.37
N GLY A 41 -15.41 7.65 9.46
CA GLY A 41 -15.05 6.28 9.10
C GLY A 41 -15.15 6.02 7.60
N HIS A 42 -14.31 5.16 7.13
CA HIS A 42 -14.35 4.59 5.78
C HIS A 42 -15.04 3.24 5.83
N VAL A 43 -15.97 3.01 4.93
CA VAL A 43 -16.75 1.78 4.81
C VAL A 43 -16.54 1.22 3.40
N THR A 44 -16.31 -0.08 3.30
CA THR A 44 -16.24 -0.80 2.01
C THR A 44 -17.22 -1.96 2.03
N MET A 45 -18.11 -2.01 1.06
CA MET A 45 -19.07 -3.08 0.83
C MET A 45 -18.71 -3.80 -0.45
N VAL A 46 -18.50 -5.11 -0.39
CA VAL A 46 -18.04 -5.92 -1.52
C VAL A 46 -19.21 -6.71 -2.10
N ALA A 47 -19.35 -6.71 -3.42
CA ALA A 47 -20.31 -7.53 -4.12
C ALA A 47 -20.01 -9.01 -3.95
N ASN A 48 -21.04 -9.84 -3.93
CA ASN A 48 -20.92 -11.27 -3.79
C ASN A 48 -19.92 -11.86 -4.82
N ALA A 49 -19.00 -12.67 -4.34
CA ALA A 49 -17.92 -13.26 -5.16
C ALA A 49 -17.15 -12.23 -6.02
N ARG A 50 -17.16 -10.96 -5.64
CA ARG A 50 -16.59 -9.83 -6.41
C ARG A 50 -17.08 -9.75 -7.85
N GLN A 51 -18.30 -10.12 -8.09
CA GLN A 51 -18.93 -9.95 -9.39
C GLN A 51 -19.10 -8.45 -9.71
N ALA A 52 -18.98 -8.09 -10.97
CA ALA A 52 -19.13 -6.70 -11.44
C ALA A 52 -20.62 -6.29 -11.53
N LEU A 53 -21.34 -6.37 -10.40
CA LEU A 53 -22.79 -6.14 -10.32
C LEU A 53 -23.17 -4.67 -10.39
N PHE A 54 -22.27 -3.76 -9.97
CA PHE A 54 -22.61 -2.34 -9.78
C PHE A 54 -22.27 -1.47 -10.98
N GLY A 55 -21.46 -1.96 -11.90
CA GLY A 55 -21.07 -1.20 -13.08
C GLY A 55 -20.00 -1.85 -13.92
N LYS A 56 -19.60 -1.15 -14.98
CA LYS A 56 -18.53 -1.52 -15.89
C LYS A 56 -17.49 -0.39 -15.92
N LEU A 57 -16.23 -0.74 -15.80
CA LEU A 57 -15.14 0.21 -15.95
C LEU A 57 -14.89 0.48 -17.43
N THR A 58 -15.02 1.74 -17.85
CA THR A 58 -14.81 2.22 -19.21
C THR A 58 -13.94 3.48 -19.21
N HIS A 59 -13.64 4.02 -20.38
CA HIS A 59 -12.92 5.28 -20.55
C HIS A 59 -13.62 6.12 -21.62
N ASN A 60 -13.93 7.36 -21.28
CA ASN A 60 -14.70 8.26 -22.17
C ASN A 60 -13.83 9.11 -23.11
N GLY A 61 -12.51 8.80 -23.22
CA GLY A 61 -11.54 9.56 -23.99
C GLY A 61 -10.69 10.52 -23.13
N SER A 62 -11.22 11.04 -22.04
CA SER A 62 -10.52 11.95 -21.12
C SER A 62 -10.20 11.33 -19.76
N GLU A 63 -11.09 10.47 -19.24
CA GLU A 63 -10.96 9.88 -17.92
C GLU A 63 -11.59 8.49 -17.83
N ALA A 64 -11.16 7.73 -16.84
CA ALA A 64 -11.77 6.45 -16.50
C ALA A 64 -13.10 6.67 -15.76
N VAL A 65 -14.15 5.99 -16.18
CA VAL A 65 -15.51 6.11 -15.61
C VAL A 65 -16.11 4.76 -15.27
N ILE A 66 -17.05 4.75 -14.35
CA ILE A 66 -17.90 3.58 -14.08
C ILE A 66 -19.29 3.81 -14.67
N GLU A 67 -19.56 3.12 -15.76
CA GLU A 67 -20.92 3.01 -16.30
C GLU A 67 -21.74 2.12 -15.35
N LYS A 68 -22.65 2.73 -14.60
CA LYS A 68 -23.41 2.04 -13.58
C LYS A 68 -24.49 1.15 -14.21
N THR A 69 -24.63 -0.05 -13.68
CA THR A 69 -25.80 -0.91 -13.93
C THR A 69 -27.04 -0.35 -13.23
N PRO A 70 -28.25 -0.86 -13.51
CA PRO A 70 -29.44 -0.54 -12.72
C PRO A 70 -29.23 -0.77 -11.21
N ILE A 71 -28.52 -1.84 -10.82
CA ILE A 71 -28.17 -2.09 -9.41
C ILE A 71 -27.22 -1.01 -8.90
N GLY A 72 -26.20 -0.59 -9.66
CA GLY A 72 -25.30 0.49 -9.29
C GLY A 72 -26.03 1.82 -9.07
N TRP A 73 -27.04 2.12 -9.87
CA TRP A 73 -27.90 3.29 -9.65
C TRP A 73 -28.79 3.14 -8.41
N ALA A 74 -29.27 1.93 -8.12
CA ALA A 74 -30.01 1.67 -6.90
C ALA A 74 -29.17 1.95 -5.64
N LEU A 75 -27.87 1.65 -5.66
CA LEU A 75 -26.95 2.00 -4.57
C LEU A 75 -26.91 3.52 -4.34
N ILE A 76 -26.79 4.32 -5.41
CA ILE A 76 -26.79 5.78 -5.32
C ILE A 76 -28.12 6.32 -4.77
N ASN A 77 -29.25 5.79 -5.21
CA ASN A 77 -30.54 6.19 -4.71
C ASN A 77 -30.73 5.85 -3.22
N GLN A 78 -30.22 4.70 -2.78
CA GLN A 78 -30.22 4.33 -1.37
C GLN A 78 -29.31 5.21 -0.50
N GLN A 79 -28.25 5.82 -1.04
CA GLN A 79 -27.46 6.84 -0.31
C GLN A 79 -28.33 8.07 0.03
N ARG A 80 -29.12 8.55 -0.92
CA ARG A 80 -30.03 9.69 -0.66
C ARG A 80 -31.01 9.37 0.46
N ARG A 81 -31.60 8.18 0.40
CA ARG A 81 -32.51 7.70 1.45
C ARG A 81 -31.84 7.55 2.80
N LEU A 82 -30.58 7.09 2.82
CA LEU A 82 -29.78 7.02 4.05
C LEU A 82 -29.65 8.41 4.69
N LEU A 83 -29.32 9.45 3.92
CA LEU A 83 -29.15 10.81 4.41
C LEU A 83 -30.48 11.43 4.90
N GLU A 84 -31.59 11.11 4.26
CA GLU A 84 -32.94 11.52 4.71
C GLU A 84 -33.30 10.87 6.04
N LEU A 85 -32.99 9.58 6.23
CA LEU A 85 -33.34 8.82 7.43
C LEU A 85 -32.36 9.04 8.60
N CYS A 86 -31.15 9.52 8.32
CA CYS A 86 -30.05 9.71 9.28
C CYS A 86 -29.40 11.08 9.05
N PRO A 87 -30.04 12.19 9.40
CA PRO A 87 -29.51 13.54 9.15
C PRO A 87 -28.25 13.87 9.97
N GLU A 88 -27.89 13.03 10.92
CA GLU A 88 -26.62 13.12 11.66
C GLU A 88 -25.42 12.65 10.86
N VAL A 89 -25.66 11.95 9.74
CA VAL A 89 -24.59 11.37 8.90
C VAL A 89 -24.37 12.23 7.67
N LYS A 90 -23.11 12.48 7.33
CA LYS A 90 -22.69 13.02 6.04
C LYS A 90 -21.87 12.01 5.28
N ILE A 91 -22.05 11.95 3.96
CA ILE A 91 -21.14 11.26 3.04
C ILE A 91 -20.13 12.29 2.55
N LEU A 92 -18.86 12.14 2.98
CA LEU A 92 -17.76 13.05 2.61
C LEU A 92 -17.14 12.69 1.26
N ALA A 93 -17.12 11.40 0.95
CA ALA A 93 -16.73 10.87 -0.35
C ALA A 93 -17.40 9.51 -0.56
N ASP A 94 -17.70 9.17 -1.80
CA ASP A 94 -18.17 7.84 -2.20
C ASP A 94 -17.63 7.46 -3.58
N LYS A 95 -17.58 6.17 -3.83
CA LYS A 95 -17.30 5.62 -5.15
C LYS A 95 -17.89 4.24 -5.29
N VAL A 96 -18.85 4.11 -6.19
CA VAL A 96 -19.37 2.82 -6.63
C VAL A 96 -18.43 2.29 -7.72
N MET A 97 -17.69 1.24 -7.38
CA MET A 97 -16.83 0.47 -8.29
C MET A 97 -17.63 -0.70 -8.88
N PRO A 98 -17.15 -1.40 -9.90
CA PRO A 98 -17.89 -2.52 -10.49
C PRO A 98 -18.30 -3.61 -9.49
N ASP A 99 -17.40 -3.96 -8.56
CA ASP A 99 -17.51 -5.10 -7.64
C ASP A 99 -17.51 -4.70 -6.15
N HIS A 100 -17.48 -3.40 -5.84
CA HIS A 100 -17.51 -2.90 -4.46
C HIS A 100 -17.92 -1.44 -4.40
N HIS A 101 -18.27 -0.98 -3.20
CA HIS A 101 -18.64 0.39 -2.94
C HIS A 101 -17.91 0.95 -1.73
N HIS A 102 -17.24 2.09 -1.92
CA HIS A 102 -16.59 2.86 -0.86
C HIS A 102 -17.45 4.04 -0.42
N MET A 103 -17.55 4.26 0.90
CA MET A 103 -18.10 5.48 1.47
C MET A 103 -17.21 5.99 2.59
N VAL A 104 -16.95 7.30 2.62
CA VAL A 104 -16.36 7.99 3.78
C VAL A 104 -17.52 8.71 4.47
N LEU A 105 -17.87 8.26 5.66
CA LEU A 105 -19.01 8.73 6.44
C LEU A 105 -18.53 9.55 7.64
N GLN A 106 -19.19 10.68 7.88
CA GLN A 106 -19.02 11.50 9.08
C GLN A 106 -20.27 11.42 9.92
N VAL A 107 -20.13 11.01 11.17
CA VAL A 107 -21.15 11.19 12.21
C VAL A 107 -20.93 12.57 12.84
N GLN A 108 -21.87 13.49 12.68
CA GLN A 108 -21.72 14.89 13.09
C GLN A 108 -22.11 15.12 14.57
N ARG A 109 -23.06 14.34 15.07
CA ARG A 109 -23.58 14.40 16.44
C ARG A 109 -23.98 13.00 16.92
N THR A 110 -24.13 12.84 18.23
CA THR A 110 -24.54 11.56 18.81
C THR A 110 -25.86 11.09 18.23
N MET A 111 -25.91 9.83 17.82
CA MET A 111 -27.06 9.19 17.18
C MET A 111 -27.71 8.13 18.07
N PRO A 112 -29.02 7.88 17.93
CA PRO A 112 -29.71 6.78 18.61
C PRO A 112 -29.24 5.41 18.07
N ARG A 113 -28.83 5.34 16.79
CA ARG A 113 -28.31 4.13 16.12
C ARG A 113 -26.81 4.26 15.89
N SER A 114 -26.08 3.15 15.98
CA SER A 114 -24.68 3.15 15.58
C SER A 114 -24.55 3.24 14.06
N ILE A 115 -23.41 3.78 13.57
CA ILE A 115 -23.13 3.83 12.12
C ILE A 115 -23.17 2.43 11.48
N ARG A 116 -22.86 1.37 12.22
CA ARG A 116 -22.99 -0.01 11.75
C ARG A 116 -24.43 -0.40 11.46
N GLN A 117 -25.38 0.03 12.32
CA GLN A 117 -26.80 -0.20 12.10
C GLN A 117 -27.29 0.61 10.89
N VAL A 118 -26.82 1.84 10.74
CA VAL A 118 -27.12 2.70 9.59
C VAL A 118 -26.65 2.06 8.29
N VAL A 119 -25.37 1.63 8.22
CA VAL A 119 -24.81 0.97 7.03
C VAL A 119 -25.51 -0.37 6.75
N ARG A 120 -25.84 -1.13 7.78
CA ARG A 120 -26.62 -2.37 7.61
C ARG A 120 -28.00 -2.10 7.01
N GLY A 121 -28.68 -1.06 7.48
CA GLY A 121 -29.97 -0.60 6.89
C GLY A 121 -29.82 -0.19 5.44
N TYR A 122 -28.78 0.58 5.12
CA TYR A 122 -28.42 0.92 3.74
C TYR A 122 -28.22 -0.32 2.86
N MET A 123 -27.42 -1.28 3.31
CA MET A 123 -27.17 -2.53 2.57
C MET A 123 -28.46 -3.35 2.37
N GLN A 124 -29.34 -3.36 3.37
CA GLN A 124 -30.64 -4.03 3.26
C GLN A 124 -31.52 -3.35 2.20
N GLY A 125 -31.59 -2.01 2.22
CA GLY A 125 -32.29 -1.26 1.17
C GLY A 125 -31.73 -1.53 -0.24
N CYS A 126 -30.42 -1.61 -0.39
CA CYS A 126 -29.79 -1.98 -1.67
C CYS A 126 -30.20 -3.40 -2.13
N LYS A 127 -30.24 -4.37 -1.20
CA LYS A 127 -30.70 -5.75 -1.52
C LYS A 127 -32.16 -5.78 -1.98
N GLU A 128 -33.01 -5.00 -1.36
CA GLU A 128 -34.42 -4.93 -1.73
C GLU A 128 -34.64 -4.31 -3.11
N GLU A 129 -33.91 -3.22 -3.41
CA GLU A 129 -33.93 -2.62 -4.76
C GLU A 129 -33.35 -3.58 -5.83
N ALA A 130 -32.26 -4.28 -5.52
CA ALA A 130 -31.72 -5.28 -6.43
C ALA A 130 -32.71 -6.41 -6.72
N ARG A 131 -33.49 -6.86 -5.72
CA ARG A 131 -34.57 -7.85 -5.92
C ARG A 131 -35.68 -7.34 -6.83
N LYS A 132 -36.07 -6.08 -6.69
CA LYS A 132 -37.08 -5.44 -7.60
C LYS A 132 -36.56 -5.39 -9.04
N LEU A 133 -35.26 -5.34 -9.23
CA LEU A 133 -34.61 -5.41 -10.54
C LEU A 133 -34.37 -6.85 -11.05
N GLY A 134 -34.89 -7.84 -10.35
CA GLY A 134 -34.80 -9.25 -10.72
C GLY A 134 -33.55 -9.98 -10.22
N PHE A 135 -32.70 -9.32 -9.40
CA PHE A 135 -31.52 -9.96 -8.82
C PHE A 135 -31.88 -10.65 -7.50
N THR A 136 -31.93 -11.97 -7.48
CA THR A 136 -32.41 -12.77 -6.35
C THR A 136 -31.28 -13.35 -5.48
N GLU A 137 -30.04 -13.31 -5.96
CA GLU A 137 -28.87 -13.80 -5.24
C GLU A 137 -28.42 -12.87 -4.11
N ASN A 138 -27.42 -13.30 -3.34
CA ASN A 138 -26.78 -12.43 -2.37
C ASN A 138 -26.06 -11.28 -3.08
N LEU A 139 -26.42 -10.03 -2.72
CA LEU A 139 -25.79 -8.85 -3.31
C LEU A 139 -24.38 -8.60 -2.78
N TYR A 140 -24.09 -8.98 -1.54
CA TYR A 140 -22.84 -8.68 -0.85
C TYR A 140 -22.16 -9.94 -0.31
N ASP A 141 -20.81 -9.91 -0.33
CA ASP A 141 -19.92 -10.96 0.17
C ASP A 141 -19.68 -10.82 1.69
N GLY A 142 -20.76 -10.80 2.48
CA GLY A 142 -20.72 -10.71 3.93
C GLY A 142 -20.81 -9.28 4.51
N PRO A 143 -20.30 -9.07 5.73
CA PRO A 143 -20.39 -7.78 6.41
C PRO A 143 -19.45 -6.76 5.78
N PRO A 144 -19.79 -5.45 5.87
CA PRO A 144 -18.94 -4.40 5.34
C PRO A 144 -17.68 -4.23 6.17
N PHE A 145 -16.63 -3.76 5.51
CA PHE A 145 -15.37 -3.40 6.13
C PHE A 145 -15.46 -1.99 6.70
N TYR A 146 -15.01 -1.78 7.96
CA TYR A 146 -15.02 -0.48 8.61
C TYR A 146 -13.61 -0.06 9.03
N ARG A 147 -13.27 1.21 8.83
CA ARG A 147 -12.05 1.83 9.32
C ARG A 147 -12.36 3.20 9.90
N VAL A 148 -12.08 3.43 11.19
CA VAL A 148 -12.16 4.76 11.78
C VAL A 148 -10.90 5.55 11.43
N LEU A 149 -11.07 6.84 11.10
CA LEU A 149 -9.98 7.75 10.81
C LEU A 149 -9.69 8.55 12.09
N THR A 150 -8.58 8.25 12.74
CA THR A 150 -8.23 8.77 14.08
C THR A 150 -7.08 9.78 14.07
N HIS A 151 -6.31 9.86 12.97
CA HIS A 151 -5.11 10.69 12.90
C HIS A 151 -5.29 11.86 11.92
N LYS A 152 -4.61 12.98 12.23
CA LYS A 152 -4.56 14.15 11.35
C LYS A 152 -4.04 13.76 9.95
N GLY A 153 -4.71 14.23 8.91
CA GLY A 153 -4.36 13.94 7.51
C GLY A 153 -5.00 12.69 6.92
N GLN A 154 -5.44 11.73 7.74
CA GLN A 154 -6.09 10.49 7.22
C GLN A 154 -7.36 10.76 6.41
N LEU A 155 -8.15 11.75 6.80
CA LEU A 155 -9.38 12.08 6.06
C LEU A 155 -9.05 12.53 4.64
N HIS A 156 -8.11 13.46 4.48
CA HIS A 156 -7.71 13.94 3.16
C HIS A 156 -7.18 12.79 2.28
N ALA A 157 -6.26 12.00 2.83
CA ALA A 157 -5.71 10.84 2.13
C ALA A 157 -6.78 9.82 1.73
N MET A 158 -7.79 9.59 2.58
CA MET A 158 -8.89 8.67 2.30
C MET A 158 -9.83 9.21 1.21
N ILE A 159 -10.15 10.51 1.24
CA ILE A 159 -10.97 11.13 0.19
C ILE A 159 -10.26 11.02 -1.17
N GLU A 160 -8.98 11.37 -1.24
CA GLU A 160 -8.18 11.25 -2.47
C GLU A 160 -8.06 9.79 -2.94
N TYR A 161 -7.89 8.86 -2.00
CA TYR A 161 -7.91 7.43 -2.32
C TYR A 161 -9.25 7.01 -2.97
N VAL A 162 -10.38 7.40 -2.38
CA VAL A 162 -11.71 7.05 -2.91
C VAL A 162 -11.95 7.68 -4.28
N LYS A 163 -11.58 8.95 -4.47
CA LYS A 163 -11.68 9.63 -5.77
C LYS A 163 -10.84 8.95 -6.86
N ALA A 164 -9.60 8.60 -6.54
CA ALA A 164 -8.67 8.02 -7.50
C ALA A 164 -8.95 6.53 -7.85
N ASN A 165 -9.89 5.86 -7.19
CA ASN A 165 -10.09 4.41 -7.37
C ASN A 165 -10.43 4.02 -8.82
N THR A 166 -11.23 4.82 -9.53
CA THR A 166 -11.60 4.53 -10.92
C THR A 166 -10.38 4.56 -11.84
N GLU A 167 -9.60 5.65 -11.76
CA GLU A 167 -8.40 5.82 -12.56
C GLU A 167 -7.36 4.73 -12.24
N ARG A 168 -7.14 4.43 -10.97
CA ARG A 168 -6.24 3.33 -10.56
C ARG A 168 -6.69 1.96 -11.07
N ALA A 169 -7.99 1.71 -11.10
CA ALA A 169 -8.53 0.46 -11.66
C ALA A 169 -8.29 0.39 -13.17
N TRP A 170 -8.43 1.52 -13.86
CA TRP A 170 -8.14 1.62 -15.29
C TRP A 170 -6.67 1.39 -15.60
N GLN A 171 -5.76 2.08 -14.91
CA GLN A 171 -4.31 1.94 -15.07
C GLN A 171 -3.85 0.48 -14.89
N ARG A 172 -4.37 -0.22 -13.86
CA ARG A 172 -4.10 -1.65 -13.65
C ARG A 172 -4.60 -2.52 -14.79
N ARG A 173 -5.76 -2.18 -15.35
CA ARG A 173 -6.33 -2.92 -16.48
C ARG A 173 -5.51 -2.71 -17.76
N GLN A 174 -4.94 -1.52 -17.97
CA GLN A 174 -4.10 -1.22 -19.12
C GLN A 174 -2.70 -1.85 -19.01
N ASN A 175 -2.18 -1.99 -17.81
CA ASN A 175 -0.82 -2.46 -17.54
C ASN A 175 -0.82 -3.61 -16.50
N PRO A 176 -1.45 -4.76 -16.82
CA PRO A 176 -1.64 -5.82 -15.84
C PRO A 176 -0.32 -6.38 -15.31
N ASP A 177 0.74 -6.43 -16.12
CA ASP A 177 2.04 -7.00 -15.75
C ASP A 177 2.78 -6.15 -14.71
N LEU A 178 2.61 -4.82 -14.73
CA LEU A 178 3.17 -3.93 -13.69
C LEU A 178 2.54 -4.16 -12.31
N PHE A 179 1.41 -4.84 -12.24
CA PHE A 179 0.67 -5.09 -10.99
C PHE A 179 0.51 -6.58 -10.70
N ARG A 180 1.20 -7.43 -11.48
CA ARG A 180 1.28 -8.86 -11.21
C ARG A 180 2.42 -9.13 -10.24
N MET A 181 2.15 -9.94 -9.23
CA MET A 181 3.17 -10.44 -8.32
C MET A 181 3.84 -11.67 -8.94
N HIS A 182 5.16 -11.64 -9.04
CA HIS A 182 6.00 -12.72 -9.51
C HIS A 182 6.74 -13.32 -8.32
N ARG A 183 6.50 -14.63 -8.06
CA ARG A 183 7.05 -15.34 -6.87
C ARG A 183 8.44 -15.89 -7.07
N GLN A 184 8.86 -16.06 -8.30
CA GLN A 184 10.11 -16.74 -8.66
C GLN A 184 10.92 -15.89 -9.66
N THR A 185 11.13 -14.62 -9.29
CA THR A 185 12.03 -13.77 -10.06
C THR A 185 13.47 -14.11 -9.66
N GLU A 186 14.24 -14.64 -10.60
CA GLU A 186 15.64 -14.98 -10.37
C GLU A 186 16.56 -13.88 -10.88
N VAL A 187 17.48 -13.41 -10.03
CA VAL A 187 18.50 -12.42 -10.37
C VAL A 187 19.76 -12.74 -9.59
N CYS A 188 20.93 -12.81 -10.26
CA CYS A 188 22.22 -13.14 -9.65
C CYS A 188 22.22 -14.47 -8.85
N GLY A 189 21.44 -15.47 -9.29
CA GLY A 189 21.28 -16.73 -8.56
C GLY A 189 20.49 -16.62 -7.27
N LEU A 190 19.83 -15.48 -7.03
CA LEU A 190 18.96 -15.25 -5.88
C LEU A 190 17.50 -15.23 -6.33
N GLN A 191 16.61 -15.76 -5.48
CA GLN A 191 15.19 -15.83 -5.74
C GLN A 191 14.44 -14.72 -5.00
N PHE A 192 13.52 -14.06 -5.71
CA PHE A 192 12.72 -12.94 -5.18
C PHE A 192 11.24 -13.14 -5.47
N THR A 193 10.43 -12.62 -4.56
CA THR A 193 9.08 -12.19 -4.91
C THR A 193 9.16 -10.74 -5.39
N SER A 194 8.52 -10.40 -6.50
CA SER A 194 8.62 -9.07 -7.09
C SER A 194 7.30 -8.56 -7.66
N LEU A 195 7.17 -7.24 -7.76
CA LEU A 195 6.06 -6.54 -8.37
C LEU A 195 6.52 -5.20 -8.92
N GLY A 196 6.16 -4.90 -10.16
CA GLY A 196 6.51 -3.64 -10.82
C GLY A 196 7.17 -3.85 -12.17
N ASN A 197 7.97 -2.89 -12.61
CA ASN A 197 8.64 -2.91 -13.89
C ASN A 197 9.95 -3.71 -13.83
N HIS A 198 9.95 -4.94 -14.31
CA HIS A 198 11.13 -5.82 -14.35
C HIS A 198 12.22 -5.35 -15.32
N PHE A 199 11.90 -4.54 -16.34
CA PHE A 199 12.92 -3.96 -17.22
C PHE A 199 13.92 -3.07 -16.49
N LEU A 200 13.59 -2.58 -15.29
CA LEU A 200 14.55 -1.84 -14.45
C LEU A 200 15.72 -2.70 -13.99
N LEU A 201 15.57 -4.02 -13.99
CA LEU A 201 16.65 -4.94 -13.70
C LEU A 201 17.72 -4.95 -14.81
N ASP A 202 17.34 -4.83 -16.05
CA ASP A 202 18.26 -4.88 -17.19
C ASP A 202 18.84 -3.51 -17.55
N TRP A 203 18.52 -2.48 -16.77
CA TRP A 203 19.03 -1.14 -17.01
C TRP A 203 20.54 -1.07 -16.76
N PRO A 204 21.34 -0.46 -17.66
CA PRO A 204 22.80 -0.50 -17.55
C PRO A 204 23.33 0.36 -16.40
N GLU A 205 22.78 1.54 -16.21
CA GLU A 205 23.22 2.48 -15.18
C GLU A 205 22.45 2.27 -13.88
N ARG A 206 23.15 1.91 -12.82
CA ARG A 206 22.57 1.57 -11.51
C ARG A 206 23.35 2.22 -10.39
N GLN A 207 22.66 2.56 -9.31
CA GLN A 207 23.29 3.04 -8.09
C GLN A 207 22.59 2.47 -6.86
N LEU A 208 23.38 2.16 -5.82
CA LEU A 208 22.86 1.76 -4.51
C LEU A 208 22.83 2.95 -3.55
N VAL A 209 21.73 3.08 -2.84
CA VAL A 209 21.61 3.98 -1.69
C VAL A 209 21.63 3.17 -0.42
N GLU A 210 22.74 3.31 0.30
CA GLU A 210 22.92 2.78 1.65
C GLU A 210 23.40 3.92 2.54
N MET A 211 22.82 4.03 3.75
CA MET A 211 23.20 5.05 4.73
C MET A 211 23.17 4.53 6.15
N SER A 212 24.11 5.01 6.96
CA SER A 212 24.06 4.76 8.41
C SER A 212 22.79 5.28 9.03
N ARG A 213 22.27 4.58 10.05
CA ARG A 213 21.17 5.05 10.87
C ARG A 213 21.52 6.29 11.70
N GLU A 214 22.83 6.50 11.91
CA GLU A 214 23.41 7.61 12.69
C GLU A 214 23.82 8.80 11.80
N ALA A 215 23.54 8.73 10.49
CA ALA A 215 23.87 9.80 9.56
C ALA A 215 23.19 11.12 9.94
N SER A 216 23.98 12.19 9.97
CA SER A 216 23.49 13.54 10.21
C SER A 216 22.62 14.05 9.06
N ASN A 217 21.82 15.08 9.32
CA ASN A 217 21.00 15.68 8.26
C ASN A 217 21.85 16.25 7.11
N ALA A 218 23.03 16.77 7.39
CA ALA A 218 23.97 17.28 6.38
C ALA A 218 24.46 16.15 5.47
N GLN A 219 24.87 15.00 6.05
CA GLN A 219 25.28 13.83 5.30
C GLN A 219 24.15 13.25 4.44
N ILE A 220 22.91 13.27 4.98
CA ILE A 220 21.74 12.82 4.22
C ILE A 220 21.47 13.75 3.04
N GLU A 221 21.60 15.06 3.22
CA GLU A 221 21.37 16.04 2.15
C GLU A 221 22.46 15.95 1.06
N GLU A 222 23.72 15.87 1.45
CA GLU A 222 24.84 15.66 0.52
C GLU A 222 24.63 14.38 -0.32
N ARG A 223 24.29 13.25 0.35
CA ARG A 223 24.04 12.00 -0.35
C ARG A 223 22.81 12.11 -1.27
N LEU A 224 21.76 12.80 -0.84
CA LEU A 224 20.58 13.05 -1.66
C LEU A 224 20.93 13.78 -2.96
N GLN A 225 21.72 14.86 -2.90
CA GLN A 225 22.13 15.61 -4.08
C GLN A 225 22.97 14.74 -5.03
N SER A 226 23.92 13.96 -4.49
CA SER A 226 24.70 13.01 -5.27
C SER A 226 23.82 11.97 -5.98
N VAL A 227 22.87 11.36 -5.26
CA VAL A 227 21.97 10.35 -5.83
C VAL A 227 21.08 10.94 -6.91
N LEU A 228 20.54 12.14 -6.69
CA LEU A 228 19.69 12.81 -7.68
C LEU A 228 20.48 13.17 -8.94
N ALA A 229 21.72 13.64 -8.81
CA ALA A 229 22.58 13.93 -9.97
C ALA A 229 22.81 12.67 -10.84
N VAL A 230 23.05 11.52 -10.23
CA VAL A 230 23.23 10.25 -10.95
C VAL A 230 21.91 9.77 -11.56
N ALA A 231 20.78 9.94 -10.84
CA ALA A 231 19.45 9.59 -11.35
C ALA A 231 19.02 10.48 -12.54
N HIS A 232 19.40 11.77 -12.54
CA HIS A 232 19.20 12.68 -13.68
C HIS A 232 19.94 12.21 -14.93
N ASN A 233 21.07 11.55 -14.77
CA ASN A 233 21.84 10.94 -15.88
C ASN A 233 21.27 9.57 -16.31
N GLY A 234 20.10 9.19 -15.79
CA GLY A 234 19.35 8.02 -16.25
C GLY A 234 19.55 6.76 -15.40
N ALA A 235 20.31 6.80 -14.30
CA ALA A 235 20.52 5.61 -13.48
C ALA A 235 19.27 5.17 -12.69
N VAL A 236 19.10 3.86 -12.55
CA VAL A 236 18.12 3.25 -11.64
C VAL A 236 18.69 3.23 -10.22
N THR A 237 17.92 3.76 -9.28
CA THR A 237 18.30 3.79 -7.86
C THR A 237 17.79 2.55 -7.14
N TYR A 238 18.69 1.83 -6.46
CA TYR A 238 18.37 0.67 -5.61
C TYR A 238 18.49 1.06 -4.15
N THR A 239 17.59 0.59 -3.31
CA THR A 239 17.64 0.82 -1.86
C THR A 239 16.79 -0.16 -1.08
N ALA A 240 17.24 -0.51 0.14
CA ALA A 240 16.43 -1.24 1.10
C ALA A 240 15.56 -0.29 1.97
N ALA A 241 15.78 1.02 1.88
CA ALA A 241 15.05 2.06 2.60
C ALA A 241 14.93 1.79 4.12
N ILE A 242 16.00 1.30 4.74
CA ILE A 242 16.02 0.87 6.15
C ILE A 242 16.24 2.06 7.09
N SER A 243 17.21 2.93 6.77
CA SER A 243 17.53 4.10 7.57
C SER A 243 16.64 5.29 7.20
N LYS A 244 16.53 6.28 8.09
CA LYS A 244 15.81 7.53 7.81
C LYS A 244 16.36 8.27 6.58
N GLY A 245 17.68 8.21 6.38
CA GLY A 245 18.34 8.80 5.23
C GLY A 245 17.95 8.10 3.93
N GLU A 246 18.02 6.78 3.88
CA GLU A 246 17.60 5.97 2.73
C GLU A 246 16.12 6.21 2.37
N GLN A 247 15.26 6.28 3.38
CA GLN A 247 13.82 6.58 3.19
C GLN A 247 13.58 7.95 2.60
N LYS A 248 14.30 8.97 3.08
CA LYS A 248 14.22 10.33 2.55
C LYS A 248 14.66 10.35 1.09
N ILE A 249 15.79 9.71 0.77
CA ILE A 249 16.34 9.64 -0.59
C ILE A 249 15.38 8.86 -1.51
N ALA A 250 14.92 7.68 -1.11
CA ALA A 250 13.96 6.88 -1.89
C ALA A 250 12.68 7.67 -2.20
N ARG A 251 12.17 8.42 -1.22
CA ARG A 251 11.03 9.31 -1.40
C ARG A 251 11.29 10.38 -2.44
N MET A 252 12.42 11.08 -2.35
CA MET A 252 12.77 12.16 -3.28
C MET A 252 13.00 11.66 -4.70
N VAL A 253 13.72 10.53 -4.87
CA VAL A 253 13.89 9.85 -6.16
C VAL A 253 12.53 9.55 -6.80
N ARG A 254 11.60 8.98 -6.04
CA ARG A 254 10.26 8.67 -6.51
C ARG A 254 9.44 9.93 -6.83
N GLU A 255 9.44 10.95 -5.96
CA GLU A 255 8.69 12.20 -6.14
C GLU A 255 9.16 12.99 -7.36
N GLN A 256 10.44 12.95 -7.67
CA GLN A 256 11.01 13.51 -8.89
C GLN A 256 10.80 12.61 -10.12
N GLY A 257 10.22 11.43 -9.92
CA GLY A 257 9.83 10.52 -11.00
C GLY A 257 10.98 9.73 -11.59
N PHE A 258 12.09 9.54 -10.88
CA PHE A 258 13.18 8.69 -11.31
C PHE A 258 12.90 7.21 -11.02
N PRO A 259 13.53 6.29 -11.80
CA PRO A 259 13.39 4.87 -11.60
C PRO A 259 13.95 4.43 -10.23
N LEU A 260 13.19 3.55 -9.56
CA LEU A 260 13.50 3.08 -8.21
C LEU A 260 13.25 1.58 -8.07
N VAL A 261 14.23 0.86 -7.57
CA VAL A 261 14.10 -0.53 -7.11
C VAL A 261 14.18 -0.54 -5.58
N VAL A 262 13.13 -1.06 -4.94
CA VAL A 262 13.03 -1.15 -3.47
C VAL A 262 13.15 -2.59 -3.03
N LEU A 263 14.15 -2.89 -2.21
CA LEU A 263 14.31 -4.19 -1.57
C LEU A 263 13.51 -4.22 -0.26
N LEU A 264 12.60 -5.19 -0.14
CA LEU A 264 11.71 -5.34 1.01
C LEU A 264 12.20 -6.48 1.90
N ASN A 265 12.11 -6.31 3.22
CA ASN A 265 12.37 -7.39 4.16
C ASN A 265 11.14 -8.30 4.38
N ASP A 266 9.96 -7.71 4.39
CA ASP A 266 8.66 -8.37 4.56
C ASP A 266 7.59 -7.38 4.08
N GLY A 267 7.19 -7.51 2.84
CA GLY A 267 6.31 -6.53 2.18
C GLY A 267 5.18 -7.14 1.37
N PHE A 268 5.32 -8.38 0.96
CA PHE A 268 4.30 -9.07 0.17
C PHE A 268 3.47 -10.04 1.01
N PRO A 269 2.18 -10.24 0.67
CA PRO A 269 1.37 -11.26 1.31
C PRO A 269 1.96 -12.65 1.08
N LYS A 270 1.81 -13.53 2.07
CA LYS A 270 2.26 -14.92 1.96
C LYS A 270 1.52 -15.61 0.81
N GLU A 271 2.21 -16.51 0.13
CA GLU A 271 1.65 -17.33 -0.94
C GLU A 271 0.43 -18.11 -0.45
N GLY A 272 -0.62 -18.17 -1.29
CA GLY A 272 -1.89 -18.82 -0.95
C GLY A 272 -2.75 -18.04 0.05
N SER A 273 -2.31 -16.89 0.54
CA SER A 273 -3.14 -16.08 1.43
C SER A 273 -4.32 -15.46 0.70
N PRO A 274 -5.48 -15.26 1.35
CA PRO A 274 -6.64 -14.62 0.74
C PRO A 274 -6.36 -13.20 0.19
N HIS A 275 -5.32 -12.57 0.70
CA HIS A 275 -4.93 -11.20 0.33
C HIS A 275 -4.01 -11.14 -0.90
N GLU A 276 -3.41 -12.25 -1.29
CA GLU A 276 -2.46 -12.30 -2.40
C GLU A 276 -3.09 -11.84 -3.72
N ARG A 277 -4.26 -12.40 -4.06
CA ARG A 277 -5.01 -12.09 -5.30
C ARG A 277 -5.37 -10.61 -5.43
N PHE A 278 -5.49 -9.90 -4.32
CA PHE A 278 -5.94 -8.51 -4.26
C PHE A 278 -4.83 -7.55 -3.87
N TYR A 279 -3.59 -8.04 -3.75
CA TYR A 279 -2.45 -7.21 -3.41
C TYR A 279 -2.26 -6.12 -4.47
N LYS A 280 -2.01 -4.92 -4.01
CA LYS A 280 -1.62 -3.77 -4.82
C LYS A 280 -0.75 -2.83 -3.98
N PRO A 281 0.24 -2.18 -4.60
CA PRO A 281 1.03 -1.19 -3.90
C PRO A 281 0.13 -0.09 -3.31
N GLY A 282 0.48 0.41 -2.14
CA GLY A 282 -0.23 1.53 -1.52
C GLY A 282 0.06 2.86 -2.24
N GLY A 283 -0.92 3.76 -2.22
CA GLY A 283 -0.85 5.18 -2.57
C GLY A 283 0.24 5.61 -3.57
N VAL A 284 1.30 6.20 -3.04
CA VAL A 284 2.39 6.78 -3.84
C VAL A 284 3.23 5.75 -4.62
N TYR A 285 3.31 4.51 -4.13
CA TYR A 285 3.97 3.42 -4.86
C TYR A 285 3.14 2.94 -6.04
N PHE A 286 1.82 3.00 -5.92
CA PHE A 286 0.93 2.71 -7.03
C PHE A 286 1.19 3.64 -8.21
N GLU A 287 1.31 4.94 -7.97
CA GLU A 287 1.59 5.95 -9.01
C GLU A 287 2.94 5.70 -9.70
N ALA A 288 3.98 5.41 -8.93
CA ALA A 288 5.30 5.10 -9.48
C ALA A 288 5.29 3.79 -10.30
N CYS A 289 4.57 2.76 -9.81
CA CYS A 289 4.38 1.49 -10.48
C CYS A 289 3.62 1.66 -11.80
N SER A 290 2.50 2.39 -11.81
CA SER A 290 1.69 2.62 -13.01
C SER A 290 2.45 3.35 -14.13
N LYS A 291 3.46 4.14 -13.76
CA LYS A 291 4.36 4.82 -14.69
C LYS A 291 5.57 4.00 -15.12
N GLY A 292 5.65 2.73 -14.69
CA GLY A 292 6.78 1.85 -14.97
C GLY A 292 8.09 2.26 -14.29
N ARG A 293 8.05 3.09 -13.24
CA ARG A 293 9.21 3.66 -12.56
C ARG A 293 9.53 3.01 -11.21
N LEU A 294 8.84 1.93 -10.89
CA LEU A 294 9.03 1.19 -9.64
C LEU A 294 9.12 -0.31 -9.89
N LEU A 295 10.09 -0.92 -9.23
CA LEU A 295 10.14 -2.36 -8.98
C LEU A 295 10.31 -2.59 -7.47
N MET A 296 9.44 -3.38 -6.88
CA MET A 296 9.58 -3.85 -5.50
C MET A 296 10.02 -5.30 -5.53
N MET A 297 11.03 -5.66 -4.73
CA MET A 297 11.60 -7.00 -4.67
C MET A 297 11.78 -7.41 -3.21
N GLU A 298 11.32 -8.60 -2.87
CA GLU A 298 11.51 -9.22 -1.57
C GLU A 298 12.32 -10.50 -1.74
N PRO A 299 13.54 -10.57 -1.19
CA PRO A 299 14.34 -11.79 -1.26
C PRO A 299 13.61 -12.95 -0.56
N ASN A 300 13.53 -14.09 -1.20
CA ASN A 300 13.02 -15.31 -0.57
C ASN A 300 13.98 -15.78 0.54
N GLY A 301 13.50 -16.64 1.43
CA GLY A 301 14.31 -17.13 2.55
C GLY A 301 15.66 -17.72 2.15
N SER A 302 15.72 -18.41 0.99
CA SER A 302 16.94 -18.96 0.42
C SER A 302 18.00 -17.91 0.04
N ALA A 303 17.59 -16.69 -0.30
CA ALA A 303 18.54 -15.62 -0.64
C ALA A 303 19.37 -15.19 0.57
N PHE A 304 18.81 -15.21 1.77
CA PHE A 304 19.53 -14.85 3.01
C PHE A 304 20.54 -15.89 3.47
N VAL A 305 20.38 -17.15 3.04
CA VAL A 305 21.31 -18.26 3.31
C VAL A 305 22.19 -18.59 2.10
N ASN A 306 22.14 -17.79 1.05
CA ASN A 306 23.06 -17.92 -0.08
C ASN A 306 24.49 -17.68 0.38
N PRO A 307 25.47 -18.55 0.07
CA PRO A 307 26.85 -18.42 0.56
C PRO A 307 27.51 -17.08 0.27
N VAL A 308 27.26 -16.48 -0.89
CA VAL A 308 27.82 -15.16 -1.27
C VAL A 308 27.24 -14.06 -0.38
N VAL A 309 25.92 -14.07 -0.17
CA VAL A 309 25.23 -13.09 0.69
C VAL A 309 25.65 -13.26 2.14
N MET A 310 25.73 -14.50 2.63
CA MET A 310 26.16 -14.78 4.00
C MET A 310 27.58 -14.25 4.26
N LYS A 311 28.53 -14.58 3.38
CA LYS A 311 29.91 -14.12 3.50
C LYS A 311 30.01 -12.60 3.52
N ALA A 312 29.39 -11.91 2.56
CA ALA A 312 29.41 -10.45 2.48
C ALA A 312 28.73 -9.80 3.71
N THR A 313 27.64 -10.42 4.20
CA THR A 313 26.92 -9.95 5.40
C THR A 313 27.79 -10.06 6.65
N GLU A 314 28.45 -11.19 6.86
CA GLU A 314 29.34 -11.42 8.00
C GLU A 314 30.55 -10.48 7.97
N GLU A 315 31.19 -10.29 6.81
CA GLU A 315 32.28 -9.35 6.64
C GLU A 315 31.86 -7.91 6.97
N THR A 316 30.66 -7.51 6.57
CA THR A 316 30.11 -6.18 6.88
C THR A 316 29.77 -6.04 8.37
N LEU A 317 29.23 -7.07 8.99
CA LEU A 317 28.95 -7.08 10.43
C LEU A 317 30.22 -7.01 11.25
N LEU A 318 31.27 -7.75 10.85
CA LEU A 318 32.59 -7.73 11.49
C LEU A 318 33.22 -6.34 11.40
N ARG A 319 33.32 -5.75 10.21
CA ARG A 319 33.81 -4.38 10.02
C ARG A 319 33.07 -3.33 10.89
N LYS A 320 31.73 -3.47 11.01
CA LYS A 320 30.93 -2.59 11.87
C LYS A 320 31.21 -2.79 13.36
N ALA A 321 31.54 -4.01 13.80
CA ALA A 321 31.94 -4.30 15.16
C ALA A 321 33.32 -3.70 15.48
N GLU A 322 34.28 -3.89 14.59
CA GLU A 322 35.63 -3.32 14.70
C GLU A 322 35.59 -1.80 14.77
N ALA A 323 34.86 -1.15 13.87
CA ALA A 323 34.70 0.31 13.85
C ALA A 323 34.09 0.89 15.14
N LYS A 324 33.31 0.09 15.88
CA LYS A 324 32.67 0.49 17.15
C LYS A 324 33.38 -0.11 18.38
N HIS A 325 34.54 -0.74 18.19
CA HIS A 325 35.36 -1.32 19.24
C HIS A 325 34.65 -2.32 20.18
N TYR A 326 33.77 -3.20 19.60
CA TYR A 326 33.19 -4.30 20.37
C TYR A 326 33.48 -5.67 19.73
N SER A 327 33.46 -6.71 20.56
CA SER A 327 33.68 -8.09 20.08
C SER A 327 32.48 -8.54 19.22
N TYR A 328 32.78 -9.02 18.03
CA TYR A 328 31.77 -9.58 17.16
C TYR A 328 31.34 -10.98 17.64
N SER A 329 30.04 -11.20 17.69
CA SER A 329 29.46 -12.53 17.84
C SER A 329 28.53 -12.80 16.66
N PRO A 330 28.55 -14.02 16.09
CA PRO A 330 27.66 -14.36 14.98
C PRO A 330 26.19 -14.08 15.32
N ILE A 331 25.47 -13.51 14.36
CA ILE A 331 24.06 -13.13 14.52
C ILE A 331 23.21 -14.12 13.72
N PRO A 332 22.13 -14.69 14.29
CA PRO A 332 21.23 -15.59 13.58
C PRO A 332 20.68 -14.95 12.30
N VAL A 333 20.62 -15.74 11.22
CA VAL A 333 20.12 -15.29 9.89
C VAL A 333 18.67 -14.78 9.96
N GLU A 334 17.89 -15.35 10.88
CA GLU A 334 16.50 -14.97 11.09
C GLU A 334 16.35 -13.63 11.81
N SER A 335 17.42 -13.14 12.42
CA SER A 335 17.38 -11.87 13.15
C SER A 335 17.17 -10.70 12.20
N GLN A 336 16.34 -9.74 12.63
CA GLN A 336 16.08 -8.52 11.87
C GLN A 336 17.37 -7.72 11.57
N ARG A 337 18.32 -7.73 12.50
CA ARG A 337 19.61 -7.05 12.34
C ARG A 337 20.43 -7.67 11.21
N TYR A 338 20.51 -9.01 11.15
CA TYR A 338 21.19 -9.72 10.05
C TYR A 338 20.52 -9.41 8.72
N ARG A 339 19.20 -9.61 8.64
CA ARG A 339 18.43 -9.43 7.40
C ARG A 339 18.56 -8.02 6.84
N PHE A 340 18.61 -6.98 7.66
CA PHE A 340 18.82 -5.61 7.19
C PHE A 340 20.22 -5.38 6.59
N VAL A 341 21.26 -5.99 7.13
CA VAL A 341 22.60 -5.93 6.52
C VAL A 341 22.62 -6.72 5.23
N ALA A 342 22.06 -7.94 5.24
CA ALA A 342 21.98 -8.80 4.07
C ALA A 342 21.21 -8.15 2.91
N LEU A 343 20.15 -7.38 3.19
CA LEU A 343 19.41 -6.63 2.14
C LEU A 343 20.31 -5.62 1.43
N ASN A 344 21.20 -4.94 2.14
CA ASN A 344 22.14 -4.01 1.52
C ASN A 344 23.21 -4.76 0.69
N GLU A 345 23.69 -5.92 1.18
CA GLU A 345 24.63 -6.76 0.41
C GLU A 345 23.95 -7.34 -0.85
N ILE A 346 22.70 -7.77 -0.76
CA ILE A 346 21.90 -8.15 -1.93
C ILE A 346 21.78 -6.96 -2.90
N GLY A 347 21.53 -5.76 -2.38
CA GLY A 347 21.48 -4.54 -3.17
C GLY A 347 22.77 -4.27 -3.93
N ARG A 348 23.93 -4.49 -3.31
CA ARG A 348 25.25 -4.38 -3.98
C ARG A 348 25.40 -5.40 -5.10
N LEU A 349 25.09 -6.66 -4.83
CA LEU A 349 25.14 -7.71 -5.86
C LEU A 349 24.26 -7.39 -7.07
N LEU A 350 23.09 -6.77 -6.84
CA LEU A 350 22.17 -6.38 -7.91
C LEU A 350 22.68 -5.17 -8.71
N VAL A 351 23.45 -4.29 -8.14
CA VAL A 351 23.99 -3.10 -8.81
C VAL A 351 25.28 -3.41 -9.56
N GLU A 352 26.11 -4.30 -9.03
CA GLU A 352 27.44 -4.66 -9.58
C GLU A 352 27.39 -5.69 -10.72
N ARG A 353 26.23 -6.25 -11.05
CA ARG A 353 26.05 -7.26 -12.12
C ARG A 353 26.23 -6.73 -13.54
#